data_71a13997d55d11374f7196dda29b1470
#
_entry.id   71a13997d55d11374f7196dda29b1470
#
_cell.length_a   1.000
_cell.length_b   1.000
_cell.length_c   1.000
_cell.angle_alpha   90.00
_cell.angle_beta   90.00
_cell.angle_gamma   90.00
#
_symmetry.space_group_name_H-M   'P 1'
#
loop_
_entity.id
_entity.type
_entity.pdbx_description
1 polymer ?
#
loop_
_entity_poly.entity_id
_entity_poly.type
_entity_poly.pdbx_seq_one_letter_code
_entity_poly.pdbx_strand_id
1 'polypeptide(L)'
;MIELVNFSKNYGSVAAVSDVSFKAKDSKITGLLGANGAGKTTILKAICAIHYATSGSVLIDGISCEDEPLKVKSITGYVSENPRFYENFTVSDFLKFIADTRFCNKSRAEKSKTSKERISYVVETCSLDNVLSKKISALSKGYRQRLAFASAIMHDPKILVLDEPVTGLDPVQIQEMRALIKSMSKNKTILLSTHLMQEVSALCDEVVILTKGRLAATGTPDEILAKSGKSSLEDAFLYFNKI
;
A
#
# COMPACT_ATOMS: atom_id res chain seq x y z
N MET A 1 6.73 2.45 11.93
CA MET A 1 7.24 3.62 11.16
C MET A 1 7.94 3.15 9.89
N ILE A 2 7.75 3.85 8.78
CA ILE A 2 8.49 3.63 7.51
C ILE A 2 9.50 4.77 7.37
N GLU A 3 10.74 4.47 7.03
CA GLU A 3 11.79 5.48 6.85
C GLU A 3 12.61 5.18 5.59
N LEU A 4 12.74 6.18 4.72
CA LEU A 4 13.66 6.17 3.59
C LEU A 4 14.78 7.19 3.89
N VAL A 5 16.03 6.78 3.67
CA VAL A 5 17.21 7.62 3.88
C VAL A 5 18.05 7.64 2.60
N ASN A 6 18.08 8.78 1.92
CA ASN A 6 18.80 9.01 0.67
C ASN A 6 18.56 7.92 -0.39
N PHE A 7 17.32 7.39 -0.42
CA PHE A 7 16.94 6.27 -1.28
C PHE A 7 17.04 6.63 -2.75
N SER A 8 17.79 5.83 -3.49
CA SER A 8 17.88 5.91 -4.94
C SER A 8 17.68 4.54 -5.58
N LYS A 9 17.02 4.50 -6.74
CA LYS A 9 16.81 3.28 -7.52
C LYS A 9 16.98 3.51 -9.00
N ASN A 10 17.94 2.78 -9.59
CA ASN A 10 18.20 2.75 -11.02
C ASN A 10 17.75 1.42 -11.61
N TYR A 11 17.23 1.45 -12.83
CA TYR A 11 16.98 0.30 -13.68
C TYR A 11 17.82 0.46 -14.95
N GLY A 12 19.00 -0.19 -14.98
CA GLY A 12 20.00 0.06 -16.00
C GLY A 12 20.44 1.53 -15.99
N SER A 13 20.30 2.22 -17.11
CA SER A 13 20.61 3.65 -17.24
C SER A 13 19.53 4.61 -16.76
N VAL A 14 18.33 4.10 -16.41
CA VAL A 14 17.20 4.94 -16.00
C VAL A 14 17.19 5.11 -14.49
N ALA A 15 17.37 6.34 -14.00
CA ALA A 15 17.17 6.69 -12.60
C ALA A 15 15.68 6.86 -12.32
N ALA A 16 15.05 5.85 -11.72
CA ALA A 16 13.62 5.87 -11.40
C ALA A 16 13.33 6.70 -10.13
N VAL A 17 14.25 6.69 -9.17
CA VAL A 17 14.18 7.48 -7.94
C VAL A 17 15.58 7.94 -7.59
N SER A 18 15.72 9.20 -7.16
CA SER A 18 17.01 9.82 -6.85
C SER A 18 16.94 10.60 -5.55
N ASP A 19 17.68 10.14 -4.55
CA ASP A 19 17.94 10.82 -3.27
C ASP A 19 16.65 11.23 -2.53
N VAL A 20 15.74 10.26 -2.33
CA VAL A 20 14.48 10.49 -1.63
C VAL A 20 14.61 10.09 -0.16
N SER A 21 14.31 11.04 0.74
CA SER A 21 14.26 10.80 2.18
C SER A 21 12.93 11.30 2.74
N PHE A 22 12.19 10.41 3.41
CA PHE A 22 10.99 10.77 4.15
C PHE A 22 10.66 9.72 5.22
N LYS A 23 9.75 10.07 6.13
CA LYS A 23 9.21 9.17 7.16
C LYS A 23 7.69 9.13 7.07
N ALA A 24 7.12 7.92 7.13
CA ALA A 24 5.69 7.73 7.39
C ALA A 24 5.51 7.30 8.85
N LYS A 25 4.77 8.11 9.61
CA LYS A 25 4.60 7.96 11.05
C LYS A 25 3.64 6.82 11.39
N ASP A 26 3.83 6.25 12.57
CA ASP A 26 2.97 5.18 13.09
C ASP A 26 1.52 5.63 13.24
N SER A 27 0.60 4.71 12.94
CA SER A 27 -0.85 4.92 13.06
C SER A 27 -1.37 6.15 12.28
N LYS A 28 -0.71 6.47 11.16
CA LYS A 28 -1.07 7.54 10.23
C LYS A 28 -1.23 6.99 8.83
N ILE A 29 -2.02 7.69 8.03
CA ILE A 29 -2.12 7.48 6.59
C ILE A 29 -1.24 8.51 5.89
N THR A 30 -0.16 8.04 5.26
CA THR A 30 0.71 8.88 4.45
C THR A 30 0.40 8.65 2.96
N GLY A 31 0.09 9.73 2.24
CA GLY A 31 -0.13 9.70 0.80
C GLY A 31 1.17 9.96 0.04
N LEU A 32 1.55 9.04 -0.85
CA LEU A 32 2.65 9.21 -1.79
C LEU A 32 2.08 9.71 -3.13
N LEU A 33 2.11 11.01 -3.34
CA LEU A 33 1.48 11.70 -4.46
C LEU A 33 2.50 11.97 -5.57
N GLY A 34 2.10 11.76 -6.81
CA GLY A 34 2.94 12.04 -7.98
C GLY A 34 2.28 11.61 -9.28
N ALA A 35 2.70 12.18 -10.38
CA ALA A 35 2.28 11.77 -11.72
C ALA A 35 2.68 10.31 -12.01
N ASN A 36 2.13 9.75 -13.09
CA ASN A 36 2.58 8.44 -13.57
C ASN A 36 4.07 8.53 -13.97
N GLY A 37 4.84 7.53 -13.56
CA GLY A 37 6.29 7.53 -13.76
C GLY A 37 7.10 8.35 -12.74
N ALA A 38 6.47 8.99 -11.74
CA ALA A 38 7.19 9.75 -10.70
C ALA A 38 8.00 8.89 -9.71
N GLY A 39 7.96 7.55 -9.81
CA GLY A 39 8.73 6.66 -8.94
C GLY A 39 7.93 6.06 -7.78
N LYS A 40 6.62 6.33 -7.65
CA LYS A 40 5.76 5.84 -6.56
C LYS A 40 5.85 4.33 -6.35
N THR A 41 5.49 3.54 -7.37
CA THR A 41 5.52 2.06 -7.31
C THR A 41 6.93 1.52 -7.02
N THR A 42 7.99 2.19 -7.49
CA THR A 42 9.38 1.83 -7.19
C THR A 42 9.65 1.95 -5.70
N ILE A 43 9.25 3.05 -5.08
CA ILE A 43 9.38 3.26 -3.62
C ILE A 43 8.56 2.21 -2.86
N LEU A 44 7.27 2.01 -3.22
CA LEU A 44 6.42 1.03 -2.54
C LEU A 44 6.98 -0.39 -2.60
N LYS A 45 7.54 -0.80 -3.74
CA LYS A 45 8.19 -2.11 -3.89
C LYS A 45 9.46 -2.26 -3.05
N ALA A 46 10.23 -1.18 -2.88
CA ALA A 46 11.41 -1.20 -2.00
C ALA A 46 11.00 -1.35 -0.52
N ILE A 47 9.97 -0.63 -0.08
CA ILE A 47 9.39 -0.74 1.27
C ILE A 47 8.90 -2.16 1.56
N CYS A 48 8.35 -2.85 0.56
CA CYS A 48 7.89 -4.23 0.68
C CYS A 48 9.01 -5.28 0.50
N ALA A 49 10.28 -4.86 0.45
CA ALA A 49 11.43 -5.71 0.18
C ALA A 49 11.26 -6.60 -1.07
N ILE A 50 10.59 -6.07 -2.12
CA ILE A 50 10.43 -6.73 -3.43
C ILE A 50 11.68 -6.50 -4.29
N HIS A 51 12.29 -5.34 -4.16
CA HIS A 51 13.61 -5.05 -4.72
C HIS A 51 14.40 -4.13 -3.77
N TYR A 52 15.70 -4.04 -3.99
CA TYR A 52 16.61 -3.31 -3.14
C TYR A 52 16.94 -1.93 -3.70
N ALA A 53 17.44 -1.04 -2.84
CA ALA A 53 18.01 0.24 -3.23
C ALA A 53 19.23 0.07 -4.16
N THR A 54 19.49 1.07 -5.00
CA THR A 54 20.80 1.21 -5.66
C THR A 54 21.77 1.93 -4.73
N SER A 55 21.25 2.88 -3.93
CA SER A 55 21.95 3.53 -2.83
C SER A 55 20.98 4.07 -1.81
N GLY A 56 21.45 4.39 -0.61
CA GLY A 56 20.60 4.75 0.52
C GLY A 56 20.00 3.52 1.20
N SER A 57 19.00 3.71 2.05
CA SER A 57 18.39 2.62 2.81
C SER A 57 16.88 2.81 3.00
N VAL A 58 16.18 1.69 3.23
CA VAL A 58 14.76 1.63 3.59
C VAL A 58 14.62 0.83 4.88
N LEU A 59 14.02 1.44 5.89
CA LEU A 59 13.84 0.86 7.21
C LEU A 59 12.35 0.78 7.56
N ILE A 60 11.94 -0.36 8.08
CA ILE A 60 10.60 -0.63 8.57
C ILE A 60 10.68 -0.96 10.06
N ASP A 61 10.21 -0.06 10.92
CA ASP A 61 10.39 -0.17 12.38
C ASP A 61 11.87 -0.38 12.77
N GLY A 62 12.78 0.28 12.08
CA GLY A 62 14.23 0.11 12.28
C GLY A 62 14.82 -1.16 11.65
N ILE A 63 14.01 -2.00 11.01
CA ILE A 63 14.47 -3.22 10.33
C ILE A 63 14.82 -2.88 8.89
N SER A 64 16.04 -3.20 8.46
CA SER A 64 16.50 -3.00 7.09
C SER A 64 15.74 -3.91 6.11
N CYS A 65 15.18 -3.31 5.05
CA CYS A 65 14.52 -4.06 3.99
C CYS A 65 15.49 -4.94 3.18
N GLU A 66 16.77 -4.58 3.16
CA GLU A 66 17.82 -5.31 2.45
C GLU A 66 18.35 -6.48 3.27
N ASP A 67 18.65 -6.24 4.56
CA ASP A 67 19.28 -7.23 5.42
C ASP A 67 18.29 -8.26 5.97
N GLU A 68 17.06 -7.85 6.30
CA GLU A 68 16.03 -8.70 6.91
C GLU A 68 14.70 -8.74 6.11
N PRO A 69 14.72 -9.05 4.80
CA PRO A 69 13.54 -8.94 3.94
C PRO A 69 12.37 -9.84 4.37
N LEU A 70 12.63 -11.01 4.93
CA LEU A 70 11.57 -11.91 5.41
C LEU A 70 10.87 -11.34 6.65
N LYS A 71 11.62 -10.69 7.53
CA LYS A 71 11.07 -10.05 8.73
C LYS A 71 10.21 -8.83 8.34
N VAL A 72 10.69 -8.01 7.40
CA VAL A 72 9.90 -6.91 6.83
C VAL A 72 8.60 -7.43 6.20
N LYS A 73 8.66 -8.49 5.37
CA LYS A 73 7.47 -9.09 4.75
C LYS A 73 6.49 -9.71 5.76
N SER A 74 6.96 -10.10 6.93
CA SER A 74 6.08 -10.65 7.99
C SER A 74 5.24 -9.59 8.68
N ILE A 75 5.67 -8.32 8.66
CA ILE A 75 4.98 -7.17 9.29
C ILE A 75 4.37 -6.21 8.28
N THR A 76 4.52 -6.48 6.97
CA THR A 76 4.04 -5.61 5.89
C THR A 76 3.02 -6.33 5.01
N GLY A 77 1.86 -5.71 4.76
CA GLY A 77 0.89 -6.10 3.75
C GLY A 77 1.00 -5.20 2.52
N TYR A 78 0.94 -5.77 1.33
CA TYR A 78 1.05 -5.02 0.07
C TYR A 78 -0.14 -5.31 -0.84
N VAL A 79 -0.77 -4.25 -1.33
CA VAL A 79 -1.79 -4.29 -2.39
C VAL A 79 -1.21 -3.57 -3.59
N SER A 80 -1.00 -4.29 -4.69
CA SER A 80 -0.53 -3.70 -5.94
C SER A 80 -1.68 -3.07 -6.71
N GLU A 81 -1.40 -2.09 -7.56
CA GLU A 81 -2.37 -1.45 -8.46
C GLU A 81 -3.13 -2.49 -9.32
N ASN A 82 -2.40 -3.47 -9.87
CA ASN A 82 -2.94 -4.53 -10.71
C ASN A 82 -2.65 -5.89 -10.05
N PRO A 83 -3.47 -6.33 -9.07
CA PRO A 83 -3.24 -7.57 -8.37
C PRO A 83 -3.43 -8.77 -9.30
N ARG A 84 -2.45 -9.67 -9.28
CA ARG A 84 -2.48 -10.92 -10.04
C ARG A 84 -2.97 -12.06 -9.17
N PHE A 85 -3.84 -12.89 -9.73
CA PHE A 85 -4.46 -14.00 -9.03
C PHE A 85 -4.34 -15.30 -9.82
N TYR A 86 -4.56 -16.41 -9.16
CA TYR A 86 -4.83 -17.70 -9.81
C TYR A 86 -6.30 -17.72 -10.26
N GLU A 87 -6.55 -17.34 -11.47
CA GLU A 87 -7.89 -17.06 -12.04
C GLU A 87 -8.88 -18.22 -11.90
N ASN A 88 -8.39 -19.45 -11.88
CA ASN A 88 -9.21 -20.67 -11.75
C ASN A 88 -9.56 -21.02 -10.30
N PHE A 89 -8.94 -20.39 -9.31
CA PHE A 89 -9.28 -20.59 -7.90
C PHE A 89 -10.62 -19.96 -7.60
N THR A 90 -11.36 -20.56 -6.65
CA THR A 90 -12.42 -19.83 -5.95
C THR A 90 -11.82 -18.83 -4.99
N VAL A 91 -12.60 -17.81 -4.59
CA VAL A 91 -12.17 -16.87 -3.54
C VAL A 91 -11.78 -17.62 -2.26
N SER A 92 -12.59 -18.61 -1.85
CA SER A 92 -12.33 -19.43 -0.68
C SER A 92 -11.00 -20.20 -0.80
N ASP A 93 -10.73 -20.81 -1.94
CA ASP A 93 -9.48 -21.59 -2.11
C ASP A 93 -8.25 -20.68 -2.14
N PHE A 94 -8.38 -19.49 -2.74
CA PHE A 94 -7.31 -18.51 -2.73
C PHE A 94 -7.00 -18.01 -1.32
N LEU A 95 -8.03 -17.67 -0.53
CA LEU A 95 -7.81 -17.24 0.87
C LEU A 95 -7.18 -18.35 1.72
N LYS A 96 -7.59 -19.61 1.53
CA LYS A 96 -6.94 -20.77 2.18
C LYS A 96 -5.47 -20.89 1.78
N PHE A 97 -5.17 -20.78 0.48
CA PHE A 97 -3.79 -20.80 -0.03
C PHE A 97 -2.92 -19.70 0.59
N ILE A 98 -3.43 -18.47 0.68
CA ILE A 98 -2.74 -17.35 1.32
C ILE A 98 -2.50 -17.62 2.81
N ALA A 99 -3.53 -18.08 3.54
CA ALA A 99 -3.40 -18.41 4.95
C ALA A 99 -2.37 -19.54 5.18
N ASP A 100 -2.41 -20.57 4.35
CA ASP A 100 -1.46 -21.68 4.41
C ASP A 100 -0.01 -21.26 4.18
N THR A 101 0.19 -20.30 3.27
CA THR A 101 1.52 -19.75 3.00
C THR A 101 2.00 -18.86 4.15
N ARG A 102 1.12 -18.01 4.69
CA ARG A 102 1.47 -17.06 5.76
C ARG A 102 1.72 -17.74 7.11
N PHE A 103 1.06 -18.84 7.38
CA PHE A 103 1.16 -19.57 8.65
C PHE A 103 1.91 -20.90 8.55
N CYS A 104 2.76 -21.08 7.53
CA CYS A 104 3.49 -22.34 7.29
C CYS A 104 4.42 -22.76 8.45
N ASN A 105 4.92 -21.79 9.22
CA ASN A 105 5.84 -22.05 10.36
C ASN A 105 5.14 -22.45 11.66
N LYS A 106 3.78 -22.48 11.70
CA LYS A 106 3.01 -22.91 12.87
C LYS A 106 2.81 -24.43 12.89
N SER A 107 2.63 -25.01 14.07
CA SER A 107 2.20 -26.40 14.19
C SER A 107 0.85 -26.62 13.47
N ARG A 108 0.56 -27.87 13.05
CA ARG A 108 -0.65 -28.19 12.28
C ARG A 108 -1.94 -27.74 12.97
N ALA A 109 -2.03 -27.92 14.28
CA ALA A 109 -3.21 -27.53 15.06
C ALA A 109 -3.36 -26.01 15.16
N GLU A 110 -2.28 -25.29 15.51
CA GLU A 110 -2.25 -23.84 15.59
C GLU A 110 -2.51 -23.17 14.24
N LYS A 111 -1.90 -23.70 13.16
CA LYS A 111 -2.13 -23.27 11.80
C LYS A 111 -3.60 -23.37 11.42
N SER A 112 -4.25 -24.52 11.67
CA SER A 112 -5.66 -24.72 11.34
C SER A 112 -6.56 -23.73 12.08
N LYS A 113 -6.33 -23.51 13.38
CA LYS A 113 -7.09 -22.54 14.17
C LYS A 113 -6.88 -21.12 13.67
N THR A 114 -5.62 -20.68 13.59
CA THR A 114 -5.27 -19.31 13.15
C THR A 114 -5.80 -19.03 11.73
N SER A 115 -5.65 -19.98 10.80
CA SER A 115 -6.14 -19.82 9.42
C SER A 115 -7.65 -19.61 9.38
N LYS A 116 -8.44 -20.42 10.12
CA LYS A 116 -9.89 -20.26 10.17
C LYS A 116 -10.32 -18.90 10.72
N GLU A 117 -9.74 -18.49 11.85
CA GLU A 117 -10.02 -17.21 12.48
C GLU A 117 -9.67 -16.03 11.54
N ARG A 118 -8.49 -16.08 10.92
CA ARG A 118 -8.04 -15.02 10.02
C ARG A 118 -8.82 -14.97 8.72
N ILE A 119 -9.18 -16.10 8.13
CA ILE A 119 -10.03 -16.16 6.93
C ILE A 119 -11.41 -15.55 7.25
N SER A 120 -12.04 -15.92 8.38
CA SER A 120 -13.34 -15.34 8.78
C SER A 120 -13.23 -13.82 8.92
N TYR A 121 -12.20 -13.34 9.61
CA TYR A 121 -11.96 -11.92 9.82
C TYR A 121 -11.79 -11.16 8.49
N VAL A 122 -10.95 -11.64 7.56
CA VAL A 122 -10.72 -10.92 6.30
C VAL A 122 -11.92 -10.99 5.36
N VAL A 123 -12.70 -12.05 5.39
CA VAL A 123 -13.94 -12.20 4.63
C VAL A 123 -14.96 -11.15 5.08
N GLU A 124 -15.22 -11.07 6.38
CA GLU A 124 -16.12 -10.07 6.96
C GLU A 124 -15.61 -8.64 6.69
N THR A 125 -14.35 -8.36 7.03
CA THR A 125 -13.75 -7.03 6.90
C THR A 125 -13.77 -6.50 5.46
N CYS A 126 -13.55 -7.37 4.48
CA CYS A 126 -13.52 -7.00 3.06
C CYS A 126 -14.85 -7.28 2.33
N SER A 127 -15.90 -7.69 3.05
CA SER A 127 -17.24 -7.99 2.49
C SER A 127 -17.19 -8.96 1.30
N LEU A 128 -16.56 -10.13 1.53
CA LEU A 128 -16.37 -11.16 0.51
C LEU A 128 -17.35 -12.33 0.61
N ASP A 129 -18.27 -12.33 1.59
CA ASP A 129 -19.17 -13.44 1.92
C ASP A 129 -19.94 -13.95 0.69
N ASN A 130 -20.50 -13.04 -0.11
CA ASN A 130 -21.33 -13.35 -1.26
C ASN A 130 -20.58 -13.89 -2.48
N VAL A 131 -19.25 -13.95 -2.42
CA VAL A 131 -18.41 -14.36 -3.57
C VAL A 131 -17.46 -15.51 -3.27
N LEU A 132 -17.50 -16.09 -2.07
CA LEU A 132 -16.55 -17.13 -1.63
C LEU A 132 -16.47 -18.34 -2.57
N SER A 133 -17.60 -18.76 -3.14
CA SER A 133 -17.69 -19.89 -4.09
C SER A 133 -17.41 -19.51 -5.55
N LYS A 134 -17.32 -18.19 -5.86
CA LYS A 134 -17.07 -17.73 -7.23
C LYS A 134 -15.60 -17.92 -7.61
N LYS A 135 -15.36 -18.23 -8.88
CA LYS A 135 -14.01 -18.17 -9.45
C LYS A 135 -13.52 -16.71 -9.50
N ILE A 136 -12.24 -16.50 -9.27
CA ILE A 136 -11.63 -15.16 -9.28
C ILE A 136 -11.77 -14.51 -10.67
N SER A 137 -11.70 -15.30 -11.74
CA SER A 137 -11.95 -14.82 -13.12
C SER A 137 -13.33 -14.19 -13.33
N ALA A 138 -14.33 -14.56 -12.52
CA ALA A 138 -15.70 -14.05 -12.61
C ALA A 138 -15.96 -12.83 -11.69
N LEU A 139 -14.95 -12.35 -10.97
CA LEU A 139 -15.09 -11.21 -10.07
C LEU A 139 -15.01 -9.88 -10.82
N SER A 140 -15.85 -8.91 -10.41
CA SER A 140 -15.69 -7.51 -10.81
C SER A 140 -14.37 -6.94 -10.28
N LYS A 141 -13.92 -5.82 -10.86
CA LYS A 141 -12.70 -5.12 -10.42
C LYS A 141 -12.74 -4.78 -8.93
N GLY A 142 -13.88 -4.30 -8.42
CA GLY A 142 -14.05 -3.97 -6.99
C GLY A 142 -13.87 -5.20 -6.08
N TYR A 143 -14.46 -6.35 -6.44
CA TYR A 143 -14.25 -7.57 -5.67
C TYR A 143 -12.81 -8.09 -5.76
N ARG A 144 -12.14 -7.94 -6.90
CA ARG A 144 -10.71 -8.28 -7.04
C ARG A 144 -9.86 -7.39 -6.14
N GLN A 145 -10.17 -6.09 -6.04
CA GLN A 145 -9.46 -5.18 -5.15
C GLN A 145 -9.69 -5.52 -3.67
N ARG A 146 -10.93 -5.85 -3.28
CA ARG A 146 -11.24 -6.34 -1.93
C ARG A 146 -10.53 -7.64 -1.59
N LEU A 147 -10.42 -8.57 -2.54
CA LEU A 147 -9.68 -9.82 -2.37
C LEU A 147 -8.17 -9.58 -2.22
N ALA A 148 -7.60 -8.64 -2.99
CA ALA A 148 -6.20 -8.23 -2.82
C ALA A 148 -5.95 -7.63 -1.43
N PHE A 149 -6.87 -6.78 -0.97
CA PHE A 149 -6.81 -6.20 0.37
C PHE A 149 -6.92 -7.28 1.46
N ALA A 150 -7.87 -8.21 1.34
CA ALA A 150 -8.02 -9.36 2.25
C ALA A 150 -6.75 -10.20 2.34
N SER A 151 -6.10 -10.47 1.21
CA SER A 151 -4.83 -11.19 1.13
C SER A 151 -3.70 -10.42 1.84
N ALA A 152 -3.65 -9.09 1.68
CA ALA A 152 -2.64 -8.24 2.29
C ALA A 152 -2.76 -8.16 3.82
N ILE A 153 -3.99 -8.21 4.37
CA ILE A 153 -4.23 -8.16 5.83
C ILE A 153 -4.34 -9.55 6.50
N MET A 154 -4.20 -10.64 5.74
CA MET A 154 -4.37 -12.02 6.24
C MET A 154 -3.52 -12.31 7.48
N HIS A 155 -2.27 -11.91 7.47
CA HIS A 155 -1.29 -12.17 8.55
C HIS A 155 -1.24 -11.07 9.61
N ASP A 156 -2.22 -10.16 9.62
CA ASP A 156 -2.31 -9.03 10.53
C ASP A 156 -1.07 -8.12 10.53
N PRO A 157 -0.66 -7.60 9.38
CA PRO A 157 0.54 -6.76 9.29
C PRO A 157 0.38 -5.47 10.10
N LYS A 158 1.48 -4.96 10.63
CA LYS A 158 1.54 -3.65 11.28
C LYS A 158 1.49 -2.50 10.26
N ILE A 159 2.02 -2.74 9.06
CA ILE A 159 2.15 -1.76 8.00
C ILE A 159 1.38 -2.23 6.77
N LEU A 160 0.60 -1.32 6.16
CA LEU A 160 -0.07 -1.54 4.89
C LEU A 160 0.47 -0.58 3.83
N VAL A 161 0.88 -1.16 2.71
CA VAL A 161 1.36 -0.44 1.52
C VAL A 161 0.36 -0.68 0.40
N LEU A 162 -0.25 0.39 -0.10
CA LEU A 162 -1.35 0.34 -1.05
C LEU A 162 -0.97 1.12 -2.31
N ASP A 163 -0.86 0.44 -3.44
CA ASP A 163 -0.51 1.06 -4.71
C ASP A 163 -1.79 1.34 -5.51
N GLU A 164 -2.18 2.62 -5.62
CA GLU A 164 -3.36 3.11 -6.33
C GLU A 164 -4.66 2.34 -5.97
N PRO A 165 -5.04 2.24 -4.66
CA PRO A 165 -6.03 1.27 -4.19
C PRO A 165 -7.45 1.49 -4.71
N VAL A 166 -7.78 2.65 -5.24
CA VAL A 166 -9.13 3.01 -5.72
C VAL A 166 -9.20 3.22 -7.23
N THR A 167 -8.08 3.07 -7.94
CA THR A 167 -8.03 3.34 -9.38
C THR A 167 -8.95 2.42 -10.17
N GLY A 168 -9.89 3.05 -10.92
CA GLY A 168 -10.86 2.38 -11.80
C GLY A 168 -11.98 1.65 -11.07
N LEU A 169 -12.25 2.01 -9.81
CA LEU A 169 -13.47 1.67 -9.09
C LEU A 169 -14.57 2.70 -9.40
N ASP A 170 -15.84 2.28 -9.26
CA ASP A 170 -16.97 3.21 -9.31
C ASP A 170 -17.07 4.04 -8.02
N PRO A 171 -17.86 5.15 -8.00
CA PRO A 171 -17.95 6.03 -6.85
C PRO A 171 -18.38 5.35 -5.53
N VAL A 172 -19.25 4.35 -5.60
CA VAL A 172 -19.72 3.60 -4.42
C VAL A 172 -18.57 2.75 -3.87
N GLN A 173 -17.89 2.01 -4.75
CA GLN A 173 -16.73 1.19 -4.38
C GLN A 173 -15.56 2.02 -3.84
N ILE A 174 -15.35 3.24 -4.36
CA ILE A 174 -14.36 4.19 -3.82
C ILE A 174 -14.68 4.53 -2.37
N GLN A 175 -15.95 4.89 -2.07
CA GLN A 175 -16.35 5.21 -0.69
C GLN A 175 -16.17 4.03 0.27
N GLU A 176 -16.54 2.83 -0.16
CA GLU A 176 -16.37 1.62 0.62
C GLU A 176 -14.88 1.29 0.87
N MET A 177 -14.02 1.45 -0.15
CA MET A 177 -12.59 1.24 0.01
C MET A 177 -11.96 2.30 0.92
N ARG A 178 -12.36 3.58 0.82
CA ARG A 178 -11.93 4.63 1.75
C ARG A 178 -12.31 4.31 3.19
N ALA A 179 -13.55 3.86 3.42
CA ALA A 179 -14.01 3.46 4.75
C ALA A 179 -13.16 2.30 5.30
N LEU A 180 -12.86 1.30 4.48
CA LEU A 180 -12.02 0.17 4.82
C LEU A 180 -10.59 0.62 5.20
N ILE A 181 -9.94 1.44 4.37
CA ILE A 181 -8.60 1.98 4.63
C ILE A 181 -8.61 2.77 5.96
N LYS A 182 -9.60 3.63 6.14
CA LYS A 182 -9.74 4.46 7.35
C LYS A 182 -9.95 3.64 8.62
N SER A 183 -10.69 2.53 8.53
CA SER A 183 -10.87 1.61 9.66
C SER A 183 -9.55 0.95 10.09
N MET A 184 -8.69 0.63 9.12
CA MET A 184 -7.39 0.00 9.38
C MET A 184 -6.36 0.97 10.00
N SER A 185 -6.42 2.28 9.70
CA SER A 185 -5.44 3.26 10.17
C SER A 185 -5.41 3.44 11.69
N LYS A 186 -6.48 3.04 12.40
CA LYS A 186 -6.54 3.12 13.87
C LYS A 186 -5.41 2.34 14.55
N ASN A 187 -4.98 1.22 13.96
CA ASN A 187 -3.99 0.31 14.54
C ASN A 187 -2.84 -0.03 13.59
N LYS A 188 -2.80 0.57 12.40
CA LYS A 188 -1.81 0.27 11.37
C LYS A 188 -1.23 1.55 10.77
N THR A 189 0.03 1.50 10.41
CA THR A 189 0.67 2.53 9.59
C THR A 189 0.33 2.25 8.13
N ILE A 190 -0.20 3.24 7.41
CA ILE A 190 -0.61 3.08 6.01
C ILE A 190 0.17 4.04 5.13
N LEU A 191 0.80 3.49 4.09
CA LEU A 191 1.36 4.28 2.99
C LEU A 191 0.58 3.94 1.72
N LEU A 192 -0.09 4.91 1.12
CA LEU A 192 -0.80 4.72 -0.13
C LEU A 192 -0.22 5.61 -1.23
N SER A 193 -0.08 5.06 -2.43
CA SER A 193 0.21 5.87 -3.61
C SER A 193 -1.10 6.34 -4.26
N THR A 194 -1.09 7.55 -4.77
CA THR A 194 -2.18 8.06 -5.60
C THR A 194 -1.70 9.18 -6.52
N HIS A 195 -2.44 9.41 -7.58
CA HIS A 195 -2.33 10.59 -8.43
C HIS A 195 -3.57 11.49 -8.29
N LEU A 196 -4.54 11.11 -7.42
CA LEU A 196 -5.82 11.80 -7.22
C LEU A 196 -5.79 12.63 -5.94
N MET A 197 -5.89 13.96 -6.05
CA MET A 197 -5.88 14.89 -4.91
C MET A 197 -7.06 14.64 -3.96
N GLN A 198 -8.19 14.20 -4.50
CA GLN A 198 -9.37 13.83 -3.71
C GLN A 198 -9.13 12.69 -2.73
N GLU A 199 -8.23 11.75 -3.06
CA GLU A 199 -7.82 10.69 -2.14
C GLU A 199 -6.96 11.25 -1.00
N VAL A 200 -6.07 12.16 -1.33
CA VAL A 200 -5.23 12.84 -0.34
C VAL A 200 -6.10 13.58 0.68
N SER A 201 -7.02 14.43 0.20
CA SER A 201 -7.94 15.18 1.07
C SER A 201 -8.85 14.30 1.91
N ALA A 202 -9.27 13.14 1.38
CA ALA A 202 -10.23 12.26 2.05
C ALA A 202 -9.58 11.34 3.10
N LEU A 203 -8.32 10.93 2.89
CA LEU A 203 -7.68 9.86 3.64
C LEU A 203 -6.41 10.25 4.36
N CYS A 204 -5.58 11.14 3.80
CA CYS A 204 -4.19 11.27 4.25
C CYS A 204 -4.04 12.26 5.40
N ASP A 205 -3.32 11.84 6.44
CA ASP A 205 -2.84 12.72 7.51
C ASP A 205 -1.59 13.50 7.07
N GLU A 206 -0.73 12.86 6.25
CA GLU A 206 0.51 13.43 5.73
C GLU A 206 0.65 13.10 4.24
N VAL A 207 1.38 13.94 3.53
CA VAL A 207 1.59 13.83 2.08
C VAL A 207 3.07 13.93 1.76
N VAL A 208 3.53 13.08 0.86
CA VAL A 208 4.84 13.11 0.23
C VAL A 208 4.63 13.32 -1.26
N ILE A 209 5.08 14.45 -1.80
CA ILE A 209 4.95 14.76 -3.24
C ILE A 209 6.25 14.37 -3.95
N LEU A 210 6.11 13.51 -4.96
CA LEU A 210 7.19 13.09 -5.83
C LEU A 210 7.05 13.72 -7.22
N THR A 211 8.15 14.22 -7.73
CA THR A 211 8.26 14.74 -9.10
C THR A 211 9.54 14.21 -9.75
N LYS A 212 9.40 13.53 -10.91
CA LYS A 212 10.54 13.01 -11.68
C LYS A 212 11.55 12.21 -10.84
N GLY A 213 11.04 11.36 -9.95
CA GLY A 213 11.87 10.52 -9.08
C GLY A 213 12.51 11.23 -7.89
N ARG A 214 12.12 12.47 -7.57
CA ARG A 214 12.66 13.26 -6.45
C ARG A 214 11.56 13.70 -5.50
N LEU A 215 11.94 13.95 -4.24
CA LEU A 215 11.04 14.55 -3.26
C LEU A 215 10.89 16.04 -3.57
N ALA A 216 9.65 16.46 -3.84
CA ALA A 216 9.32 17.86 -4.09
C ALA A 216 8.81 18.58 -2.82
N ALA A 217 7.96 17.91 -2.03
CA ALA A 217 7.44 18.44 -0.78
C ALA A 217 6.95 17.32 0.14
N THR A 218 6.89 17.60 1.45
CA THR A 218 6.27 16.72 2.45
C THR A 218 5.65 17.58 3.56
N GLY A 219 4.56 17.08 4.16
CA GLY A 219 3.85 17.73 5.25
C GLY A 219 2.39 17.28 5.32
N THR A 220 1.61 17.90 6.21
CA THR A 220 0.15 17.75 6.20
C THR A 220 -0.44 18.43 4.95
N PRO A 221 -1.69 18.11 4.53
CA PRO A 221 -2.35 18.83 3.44
C PRO A 221 -2.30 20.36 3.61
N ASP A 222 -2.54 20.87 4.81
CA ASP A 222 -2.51 22.29 5.12
C ASP A 222 -1.09 22.89 5.00
N GLU A 223 -0.05 22.18 5.45
CA GLU A 223 1.33 22.59 5.28
C GLU A 223 1.74 22.63 3.80
N ILE A 224 1.25 21.70 2.98
CA ILE A 224 1.48 21.69 1.51
C ILE A 224 0.84 22.92 0.86
N LEU A 225 -0.39 23.27 1.25
CA LEU A 225 -1.05 24.50 0.77
C LEU A 225 -0.27 25.74 1.19
N ALA A 226 0.14 25.84 2.45
CA ALA A 226 0.92 26.97 2.96
C ALA A 226 2.27 27.11 2.23
N LYS A 227 3.02 26.00 2.03
CA LYS A 227 4.30 26.00 1.31
C LYS A 227 4.18 26.42 -0.15
N SER A 228 3.08 26.08 -0.81
CA SER A 228 2.84 26.43 -2.22
C SER A 228 2.22 27.83 -2.40
N GLY A 229 1.60 28.39 -1.36
CA GLY A 229 0.81 29.62 -1.44
C GLY A 229 -0.46 29.45 -2.29
N LYS A 230 -0.99 28.22 -2.42
CA LYS A 230 -2.16 27.89 -3.23
C LYS A 230 -3.38 27.63 -2.36
N SER A 231 -4.56 27.77 -2.95
CA SER A 231 -5.85 27.56 -2.28
C SER A 231 -6.40 26.13 -2.44
N SER A 232 -5.85 25.34 -3.37
CA SER A 232 -6.24 23.94 -3.60
C SER A 232 -5.04 23.01 -3.65
N LEU A 233 -5.23 21.72 -3.28
CA LEU A 233 -4.18 20.70 -3.38
C LEU A 233 -3.80 20.42 -4.84
N GLU A 234 -4.75 20.55 -5.78
CA GLU A 234 -4.52 20.44 -7.21
C GLU A 234 -3.51 21.50 -7.69
N ASP A 235 -3.72 22.76 -7.32
CA ASP A 235 -2.82 23.86 -7.68
C ASP A 235 -1.46 23.74 -6.98
N ALA A 236 -1.45 23.30 -5.73
CA ALA A 236 -0.22 23.03 -4.98
C ALA A 236 0.60 21.93 -5.65
N PHE A 237 -0.05 20.84 -6.08
CA PHE A 237 0.60 19.75 -6.80
C PHE A 237 1.18 20.23 -8.14
N LEU A 238 0.42 21.02 -8.90
CA LEU A 238 0.90 21.62 -10.16
C LEU A 238 2.09 22.56 -9.92
N TYR A 239 2.08 23.30 -8.83
CA TYR A 239 3.21 24.16 -8.43
C TYR A 239 4.48 23.34 -8.20
N PHE A 240 4.41 22.27 -7.38
CA PHE A 240 5.57 21.42 -7.11
C PHE A 240 6.02 20.56 -8.30
N ASN A 241 5.16 20.28 -9.28
CA ASN A 241 5.53 19.57 -10.51
C ASN A 241 6.22 20.45 -11.57
N LYS A 242 6.20 21.78 -11.43
CA LYS A 242 6.90 22.70 -12.34
C LYS A 242 8.36 22.93 -11.96
N ILE A 243 8.72 22.54 -10.73
CA ILE A 243 10.07 22.58 -10.20
C ILE A 243 10.81 21.30 -10.60
#